data_df58bf43ebeb3d997b9f1b228593ad81
#
_entry.id   df58bf43ebeb3d997b9f1b228593ad81
#
_cell.length_a   1.000
_cell.length_b   1.000
_cell.length_c   1.000
_cell.angle_alpha   90.00
_cell.angle_beta   90.00
_cell.angle_gamma   90.00
#
_symmetry.space_group_name_H-M   'P 1'
#
loop_
_entity.id
_entity.type
_entity.pdbx_description
1 polymer ?
#
loop_
_entity_poly.entity_id
_entity_poly.type
_entity_poly.pdbx_seq_one_letter_code
_entity_poly.pdbx_strand_id
1 'polypeptide(L)'
;MGPFQIPKIASFSPHFTVGLCVFAFLGLAFGQKPFREFIPMEGAASSSILPSDYRNKSELVLGRLMYPSGGGGGGRGGRGGGNWLNGGTNWTVDYPRGDRTFAGAIRRLTRIDVRSVEQSVNPDDGDDIFYWPYLHVGMPTNWNLSDAQAVKIREYLLRGGFMLCDSYFGTTEWEGFMVGINKIFPDNEVVDLPADDPIFHNVFDITEKYQVGNFRSMQSRGVTYRGDGSVPCWRGIRDKNGRVMIMMTFNNDLGDSWQLADNPQYPEKFSSLGIRLGVNFVVYTMTH
;
A
#
# COMPACT_ATOMS: atom_id res chain seq x y z
N MET A 1 -75.95 14.22 31.93
CA MET A 1 -75.13 13.35 31.09
C MET A 1 -74.82 14.12 29.81
N GLY A 2 -73.62 14.72 29.74
CA GLY A 2 -73.13 15.46 28.60
C GLY A 2 -72.29 14.53 27.70
N PRO A 3 -72.21 14.79 26.36
CA PRO A 3 -71.52 13.91 25.46
C PRO A 3 -69.98 14.08 25.51
N PHE A 4 -69.29 12.96 25.47
CA PHE A 4 -67.84 12.85 25.38
C PHE A 4 -67.30 13.42 24.06
N GLN A 5 -66.37 14.37 24.14
CA GLN A 5 -65.62 14.85 22.97
C GLN A 5 -64.36 14.04 22.79
N ILE A 6 -64.16 13.48 21.58
CA ILE A 6 -62.90 12.81 21.15
C ILE A 6 -61.91 13.86 20.72
N PRO A 7 -60.62 13.84 21.20
CA PRO A 7 -59.62 14.77 20.77
C PRO A 7 -59.17 14.49 19.34
N LYS A 8 -59.04 15.53 18.51
CA LYS A 8 -58.53 15.49 17.13
C LYS A 8 -57.04 15.12 17.16
N ILE A 9 -56.68 14.07 16.41
CA ILE A 9 -55.29 13.69 16.11
C ILE A 9 -54.69 14.80 15.24
N ALA A 10 -53.56 15.35 15.68
CA ALA A 10 -52.80 16.36 14.93
C ALA A 10 -52.20 15.71 13.65
N SER A 11 -52.48 16.33 12.49
CA SER A 11 -51.91 15.92 11.22
C SER A 11 -50.43 16.25 11.19
N PHE A 12 -49.58 15.23 11.06
CA PHE A 12 -48.17 15.42 10.83
C PHE A 12 -47.92 16.02 9.43
N SER A 13 -47.19 17.14 9.39
CA SER A 13 -46.84 17.83 8.16
C SER A 13 -45.91 16.99 7.28
N PRO A 14 -46.15 16.86 5.97
CA PRO A 14 -45.31 16.05 5.06
C PRO A 14 -43.88 16.59 4.87
N HIS A 15 -43.58 17.78 5.37
CA HIS A 15 -42.24 18.38 5.25
C HIS A 15 -41.18 17.79 6.19
N PHE A 16 -41.60 17.06 7.24
CA PHE A 16 -40.64 16.44 8.18
C PHE A 16 -40.03 15.12 7.63
N THR A 17 -40.75 14.46 6.74
CA THR A 17 -40.32 13.18 6.16
C THR A 17 -39.26 13.34 5.07
N VAL A 18 -39.33 14.47 4.31
CA VAL A 18 -38.38 14.79 3.24
C VAL A 18 -37.00 15.19 3.80
N GLY A 19 -36.98 15.89 4.94
CA GLY A 19 -35.73 16.27 5.62
C GLY A 19 -34.94 15.06 6.15
N LEU A 20 -35.63 14.05 6.65
CA LEU A 20 -35.00 12.83 7.18
C LEU A 20 -34.37 11.95 6.07
N CYS A 21 -34.99 11.89 4.89
CA CYS A 21 -34.48 11.17 3.74
C CYS A 21 -33.25 11.84 3.12
N VAL A 22 -33.16 13.18 3.12
CA VAL A 22 -32.01 13.91 2.59
C VAL A 22 -30.78 13.76 3.51
N PHE A 23 -30.98 13.71 4.83
CA PHE A 23 -29.89 13.43 5.77
C PHE A 23 -29.38 11.99 5.70
N ALA A 24 -30.27 11.01 5.43
CA ALA A 24 -29.84 9.62 5.23
C ALA A 24 -29.03 9.42 3.95
N PHE A 25 -29.27 10.20 2.89
CA PHE A 25 -28.50 10.15 1.64
C PHE A 25 -27.15 10.89 1.74
N LEU A 26 -27.02 11.92 2.56
CA LEU A 26 -25.73 12.60 2.81
C LEU A 26 -24.77 11.78 3.70
N GLY A 27 -25.28 10.85 4.51
CA GLY A 27 -24.46 9.93 5.31
C GLY A 27 -23.82 8.77 4.52
N LEU A 28 -24.22 8.54 3.26
CA LEU A 28 -23.69 7.49 2.38
C LEU A 28 -22.56 7.94 1.45
N ALA A 29 -22.13 9.20 1.52
CA ALA A 29 -21.09 9.76 0.66
C ALA A 29 -19.66 9.57 1.17
N PHE A 30 -19.46 8.94 2.35
CA PHE A 30 -18.16 8.63 2.94
C PHE A 30 -17.85 7.11 2.83
N GLY A 31 -17.90 6.59 1.61
CA GLY A 31 -17.55 5.20 1.31
C GLY A 31 -16.18 5.09 0.63
N GLN A 32 -15.78 3.85 0.33
CA GLN A 32 -14.61 3.53 -0.47
C GLN A 32 -14.55 4.39 -1.73
N LYS A 33 -13.39 4.98 -2.02
CA LYS A 33 -13.18 5.71 -3.27
C LYS A 33 -13.23 4.75 -4.45
N PRO A 34 -13.80 5.18 -5.59
CA PRO A 34 -13.81 4.35 -6.80
C PRO A 34 -12.39 4.13 -7.32
N PHE A 35 -12.19 3.02 -8.01
CA PHE A 35 -10.96 2.75 -8.73
C PHE A 35 -10.64 3.87 -9.73
N ARG A 36 -9.36 4.28 -9.76
CA ARG A 36 -8.82 5.26 -10.68
C ARG A 36 -7.40 4.88 -11.06
N GLU A 37 -7.05 5.02 -12.33
CA GLU A 37 -5.66 4.89 -12.80
C GLU A 37 -4.90 6.21 -12.69
N PHE A 38 -3.60 6.09 -12.47
CA PHE A 38 -2.67 7.20 -12.33
C PHE A 38 -1.50 7.05 -13.30
N ILE A 39 -0.71 8.11 -13.46
CA ILE A 39 0.45 8.11 -14.32
C ILE A 39 1.56 7.26 -13.67
N PRO A 40 2.05 6.20 -14.35
CA PRO A 40 3.19 5.42 -13.85
C PRO A 40 4.48 6.26 -13.84
N MET A 41 5.36 6.03 -12.86
CA MET A 41 6.66 6.71 -12.79
C MET A 41 7.56 6.34 -13.98
N GLU A 42 7.59 5.09 -14.38
CA GLU A 42 8.36 4.56 -15.52
C GLU A 42 7.66 4.75 -16.87
N GLY A 43 6.50 5.40 -16.88
CA GLY A 43 5.72 5.61 -18.10
C GLY A 43 5.26 4.31 -18.75
N ALA A 44 5.48 4.16 -20.06
CA ALA A 44 5.02 2.99 -20.81
C ALA A 44 5.64 1.65 -20.34
N ALA A 45 6.81 1.68 -19.70
CA ALA A 45 7.47 0.45 -19.20
C ALA A 45 6.67 -0.24 -18.09
N SER A 46 5.94 0.52 -17.29
CA SER A 46 5.08 0.02 -16.22
C SER A 46 3.60 -0.06 -16.61
N SER A 47 3.22 0.34 -17.84
CA SER A 47 1.83 0.28 -18.26
C SER A 47 1.33 -1.17 -18.31
N SER A 48 0.06 -1.36 -17.97
CA SER A 48 -0.61 -2.65 -18.02
C SER A 48 -2.04 -2.46 -18.52
N ILE A 49 -2.51 -3.40 -19.32
CA ILE A 49 -3.89 -3.39 -19.83
C ILE A 49 -4.84 -3.52 -18.63
N LEU A 50 -5.87 -2.68 -18.59
CA LEU A 50 -6.90 -2.76 -17.58
C LEU A 50 -7.71 -4.07 -17.76
N PRO A 51 -7.69 -4.98 -16.78
CA PRO A 51 -8.43 -6.23 -16.86
C PRO A 51 -9.94 -5.99 -16.96
N SER A 52 -10.67 -6.82 -17.69
CA SER A 52 -12.13 -6.65 -17.85
C SER A 52 -12.92 -6.84 -16.54
N ASP A 53 -12.35 -7.58 -15.59
CA ASP A 53 -12.93 -7.87 -14.28
C ASP A 53 -12.55 -6.87 -13.17
N TYR A 54 -11.95 -5.72 -13.51
CA TYR A 54 -11.44 -4.74 -12.54
C TYR A 54 -12.49 -4.17 -11.58
N ARG A 55 -13.78 -4.28 -11.92
CA ARG A 55 -14.91 -3.84 -11.08
C ARG A 55 -15.52 -4.96 -10.23
N ASN A 56 -15.07 -6.19 -10.41
CA ASN A 56 -15.62 -7.31 -9.64
C ASN A 56 -15.30 -7.12 -8.15
N LYS A 57 -16.30 -7.45 -7.33
CA LYS A 57 -16.08 -7.48 -5.88
C LYS A 57 -15.14 -8.63 -5.55
N SER A 58 -14.29 -8.43 -4.56
CA SER A 58 -13.31 -9.40 -4.07
C SER A 58 -13.19 -9.28 -2.56
N GLU A 59 -12.64 -10.30 -1.91
CA GLU A 59 -12.41 -10.27 -0.47
C GLU A 59 -11.17 -9.46 -0.09
N LEU A 60 -10.20 -9.35 -1.00
CA LEU A 60 -8.98 -8.56 -0.81
C LEU A 60 -8.75 -7.61 -1.98
N VAL A 61 -8.28 -6.42 -1.66
CA VAL A 61 -7.74 -5.45 -2.62
C VAL A 61 -6.37 -5.01 -2.14
N LEU A 62 -5.39 -5.05 -3.02
CA LEU A 62 -4.07 -4.50 -2.74
C LEU A 62 -4.14 -2.97 -2.78
N GLY A 63 -3.98 -2.34 -1.64
CA GLY A 63 -3.87 -0.89 -1.55
C GLY A 63 -2.47 -0.42 -1.89
N ARG A 64 -2.36 0.74 -2.55
CA ARG A 64 -1.10 1.45 -2.77
C ARG A 64 -1.20 2.83 -2.16
N LEU A 65 -0.33 3.12 -1.20
CA LEU A 65 -0.33 4.41 -0.52
C LEU A 65 0.15 5.52 -1.45
N MET A 66 -0.67 6.53 -1.63
CA MET A 66 -0.28 7.79 -2.26
C MET A 66 0.36 8.70 -1.22
N TYR A 67 1.47 9.35 -1.58
CA TYR A 67 2.14 10.29 -0.67
C TYR A 67 2.87 11.39 -1.44
N PRO A 68 2.97 12.60 -0.88
CA PRO A 68 3.81 13.66 -1.43
C PRO A 68 5.28 13.29 -1.26
N SER A 69 6.09 13.46 -2.31
CA SER A 69 7.55 13.33 -2.26
C SER A 69 8.20 14.69 -2.42
N GLY A 70 9.22 14.95 -1.60
CA GLY A 70 9.99 16.18 -1.68
C GLY A 70 10.78 16.25 -3.01
N GLY A 71 10.71 17.35 -3.71
CA GLY A 71 11.47 17.62 -4.94
C GLY A 71 12.97 17.83 -4.64
N GLY A 72 13.72 16.77 -4.37
CA GLY A 72 15.14 16.85 -3.99
C GLY A 72 16.00 15.69 -4.46
N GLY A 73 15.46 14.74 -5.16
CA GLY A 73 16.21 13.62 -5.74
C GLY A 73 16.77 13.95 -7.14
N GLY A 74 17.75 14.85 -7.22
CA GLY A 74 18.50 15.15 -8.45
C GLY A 74 19.41 14.00 -8.89
N GLY A 75 18.86 12.82 -9.13
CA GLY A 75 19.48 11.84 -10.01
C GLY A 75 19.19 12.21 -11.45
N ARG A 76 20.21 12.27 -12.32
CA ARG A 76 20.11 12.56 -13.76
C ARG A 76 19.01 11.71 -14.40
N GLY A 77 17.82 12.29 -14.60
CA GLY A 77 16.62 11.65 -15.10
C GLY A 77 15.38 11.93 -14.24
N GLY A 78 15.44 12.88 -13.30
CA GLY A 78 14.39 13.23 -12.36
C GLY A 78 13.06 13.55 -13.00
N ARG A 79 12.16 12.56 -13.05
CA ARG A 79 10.73 12.71 -13.36
C ARG A 79 9.89 12.92 -12.09
N GLY A 80 10.52 13.28 -10.96
CA GLY A 80 9.87 13.42 -9.66
C GLY A 80 9.35 14.81 -9.31
N GLY A 81 9.18 15.72 -10.28
CA GLY A 81 8.68 17.09 -10.05
C GLY A 81 7.17 17.26 -10.29
N GLY A 82 6.41 16.20 -10.45
CA GLY A 82 4.96 16.25 -10.73
C GLY A 82 4.11 16.43 -9.46
N ASN A 83 2.83 16.77 -9.69
CA ASN A 83 1.82 16.72 -8.65
C ASN A 83 1.55 15.26 -8.27
N TRP A 84 1.94 14.86 -7.06
CA TRP A 84 1.77 13.49 -6.56
C TRP A 84 0.33 12.98 -6.62
N LEU A 85 -0.67 13.88 -6.60
CA LEU A 85 -2.08 13.56 -6.76
C LEU A 85 -2.44 13.02 -8.16
N ASN A 86 -1.53 13.16 -9.13
CA ASN A 86 -1.73 12.66 -10.50
C ASN A 86 -0.86 11.44 -10.85
N GLY A 87 0.01 11.02 -9.95
CA GLY A 87 1.02 9.99 -10.22
C GLY A 87 2.27 10.55 -10.90
N GLY A 88 3.08 9.68 -11.53
CA GLY A 88 4.38 10.04 -12.11
C GLY A 88 5.44 10.40 -11.07
N THR A 89 5.25 10.01 -9.83
CA THR A 89 6.12 10.27 -8.68
C THR A 89 6.49 8.96 -7.97
N ASN A 90 7.29 9.02 -6.93
CA ASN A 90 7.84 7.84 -6.25
C ASN A 90 6.79 6.79 -5.87
N TRP A 91 5.60 7.19 -5.41
CA TRP A 91 4.58 6.23 -5.02
C TRP A 91 4.03 5.41 -6.21
N THR A 92 4.26 5.85 -7.46
CA THR A 92 3.90 5.11 -8.67
C THR A 92 5.07 4.35 -9.30
N VAL A 93 6.14 4.07 -8.54
CA VAL A 93 7.18 3.12 -8.96
C VAL A 93 6.56 1.74 -9.13
N ASP A 94 6.90 1.01 -10.20
CA ASP A 94 6.39 -0.32 -10.54
C ASP A 94 4.86 -0.41 -10.75
N TYR A 95 4.17 0.71 -10.62
CA TYR A 95 2.72 0.85 -10.76
C TYR A 95 2.30 1.01 -12.23
N PRO A 96 1.19 0.44 -12.66
CA PRO A 96 0.33 -0.53 -11.99
C PRO A 96 0.75 -1.99 -12.27
N ARG A 97 1.77 -2.21 -13.10
CA ARG A 97 2.14 -3.55 -13.59
C ARG A 97 2.57 -4.47 -12.44
N GLY A 98 3.38 -3.98 -11.51
CA GLY A 98 3.82 -4.75 -10.35
C GLY A 98 2.63 -5.22 -9.51
N ASP A 99 1.71 -4.31 -9.17
CA ASP A 99 0.52 -4.63 -8.37
C ASP A 99 -0.38 -5.67 -9.06
N ARG A 100 -0.64 -5.51 -10.37
CA ARG A 100 -1.53 -6.40 -11.14
C ARG A 100 -0.89 -7.78 -11.35
N THR A 101 0.41 -7.85 -11.60
CA THR A 101 1.15 -9.12 -11.68
C THR A 101 1.11 -9.84 -10.33
N PHE A 102 1.32 -9.10 -9.23
CA PHE A 102 1.30 -9.66 -7.90
C PHE A 102 -0.11 -10.13 -7.50
N ALA A 103 -1.17 -9.36 -7.80
CA ALA A 103 -2.56 -9.80 -7.59
C ALA A 103 -2.85 -11.12 -8.33
N GLY A 104 -2.39 -11.24 -9.58
CA GLY A 104 -2.48 -12.48 -10.35
C GLY A 104 -1.70 -13.65 -9.73
N ALA A 105 -0.56 -13.37 -9.11
CA ALA A 105 0.22 -14.40 -8.39
C ALA A 105 -0.50 -14.89 -7.13
N ILE A 106 -1.06 -13.98 -6.32
CA ILE A 106 -1.86 -14.34 -5.12
C ILE A 106 -3.02 -15.24 -5.50
N ARG A 107 -3.78 -14.91 -6.55
CA ARG A 107 -4.90 -15.75 -7.04
C ARG A 107 -4.47 -17.15 -7.44
N ARG A 108 -3.26 -17.33 -7.98
CA ARG A 108 -2.74 -18.64 -8.40
C ARG A 108 -2.15 -19.45 -7.26
N LEU A 109 -1.56 -18.79 -6.27
CA LEU A 109 -0.79 -19.42 -5.20
C LEU A 109 -1.59 -19.62 -3.92
N THR A 110 -2.76 -18.97 -3.83
CA THR A 110 -3.65 -19.06 -2.67
C THR A 110 -5.09 -19.29 -3.12
N ARG A 111 -6.03 -19.34 -2.16
CA ARG A 111 -7.48 -19.35 -2.43
C ARG A 111 -8.13 -17.98 -2.20
N ILE A 112 -7.32 -16.93 -1.98
CA ILE A 112 -7.82 -15.60 -1.71
C ILE A 112 -8.38 -15.00 -3.01
N ASP A 113 -9.62 -14.53 -2.95
CA ASP A 113 -10.22 -13.76 -4.05
C ASP A 113 -9.71 -12.31 -4.00
N VAL A 114 -8.67 -12.03 -4.78
CA VAL A 114 -8.03 -10.71 -4.88
C VAL A 114 -8.55 -9.97 -6.10
N ARG A 115 -8.88 -8.69 -5.96
CA ARG A 115 -9.22 -7.84 -7.12
C ARG A 115 -8.06 -7.80 -8.11
N SER A 116 -8.36 -7.82 -9.40
CA SER A 116 -7.36 -7.85 -10.48
C SER A 116 -6.54 -6.57 -10.59
N VAL A 117 -7.00 -5.50 -9.96
CA VAL A 117 -6.34 -4.19 -9.95
C VAL A 117 -6.17 -3.67 -8.51
N GLU A 118 -5.16 -2.89 -8.34
CA GLU A 118 -4.83 -2.16 -7.12
C GLU A 118 -5.86 -1.09 -6.74
N GLN A 119 -5.75 -0.53 -5.54
CA GLN A 119 -6.44 0.69 -5.13
C GLN A 119 -5.41 1.73 -4.69
N SER A 120 -5.35 2.84 -5.38
CA SER A 120 -4.57 3.98 -4.92
C SER A 120 -5.28 4.67 -3.77
N VAL A 121 -4.60 4.80 -2.62
CA VAL A 121 -5.18 5.26 -1.34
C VAL A 121 -4.51 6.56 -0.92
N ASN A 122 -5.27 7.65 -0.93
CA ASN A 122 -4.81 8.94 -0.46
C ASN A 122 -5.19 9.13 1.02
N PRO A 123 -4.25 9.33 1.95
CA PRO A 123 -4.57 9.54 3.37
C PRO A 123 -5.40 10.79 3.65
N ASP A 124 -5.48 11.74 2.70
CA ASP A 124 -6.31 12.93 2.81
C ASP A 124 -7.79 12.69 2.42
N ASP A 125 -8.13 11.51 1.90
CA ASP A 125 -9.49 11.17 1.44
C ASP A 125 -10.42 10.68 2.58
N GLY A 126 -10.37 11.32 3.73
CA GLY A 126 -11.23 11.02 4.88
C GLY A 126 -10.93 9.64 5.47
N ASP A 127 -11.94 8.76 5.50
CA ASP A 127 -11.83 7.43 6.11
C ASP A 127 -11.53 6.31 5.08
N ASP A 128 -11.27 6.67 3.82
CA ASP A 128 -11.02 5.70 2.75
C ASP A 128 -9.89 4.71 3.08
N ILE A 129 -8.81 5.18 3.70
CA ILE A 129 -7.66 4.35 4.08
C ILE A 129 -8.03 3.14 4.95
N PHE A 130 -9.08 3.24 5.78
CA PHE A 130 -9.49 2.16 6.70
C PHE A 130 -10.23 1.00 6.02
N TYR A 131 -10.58 1.13 4.74
CA TYR A 131 -11.20 0.05 3.97
C TYR A 131 -10.18 -0.94 3.37
N TRP A 132 -8.87 -0.62 3.44
CA TRP A 132 -7.82 -1.34 2.73
C TRP A 132 -6.85 -1.96 3.73
N PRO A 133 -6.95 -3.26 4.04
CA PRO A 133 -6.16 -3.88 5.11
C PRO A 133 -4.66 -3.89 4.85
N TYR A 134 -4.25 -3.90 3.57
CA TYR A 134 -2.87 -3.95 3.11
C TYR A 134 -2.55 -2.73 2.25
N LEU A 135 -1.43 -2.06 2.55
CA LEU A 135 -0.90 -0.96 1.76
C LEU A 135 0.54 -1.24 1.32
N HIS A 136 0.79 -1.15 0.03
CA HIS A 136 2.15 -1.12 -0.52
C HIS A 136 2.63 0.34 -0.62
N VAL A 137 3.85 0.60 -0.18
CA VAL A 137 4.53 1.91 -0.23
C VAL A 137 5.82 1.73 -1.00
N GLY A 138 5.76 1.98 -2.31
CA GLY A 138 6.94 1.89 -3.18
C GLY A 138 7.82 3.13 -3.05
N MET A 139 9.11 2.95 -2.97
CA MET A 139 10.19 3.97 -2.99
C MET A 139 9.97 5.17 -2.04
N PRO A 140 9.71 4.98 -0.73
CA PRO A 140 9.43 6.07 0.22
C PRO A 140 10.69 6.85 0.66
N THR A 141 11.69 6.97 -0.20
CA THR A 141 13.03 7.49 0.10
C THR A 141 13.05 8.95 0.53
N ASN A 142 12.08 9.73 0.11
CA ASN A 142 11.96 11.17 0.39
C ASN A 142 10.50 11.59 0.49
N TRP A 143 9.64 10.73 1.03
CA TRP A 143 8.27 11.10 1.28
C TRP A 143 8.16 12.27 2.25
N ASN A 144 7.24 13.18 1.97
CA ASN A 144 7.06 14.40 2.75
C ASN A 144 5.64 14.46 3.32
N LEU A 145 5.35 13.54 4.23
CA LEU A 145 4.04 13.46 4.88
C LEU A 145 3.77 14.73 5.70
N SER A 146 2.55 15.25 5.60
CA SER A 146 2.06 16.23 6.56
C SER A 146 1.82 15.55 7.92
N ASP A 147 1.72 16.33 9.00
CA ASP A 147 1.43 15.79 10.31
C ASP A 147 0.04 15.12 10.34
N ALA A 148 -0.93 15.69 9.62
CA ALA A 148 -2.27 15.09 9.49
C ALA A 148 -2.23 13.73 8.77
N GLN A 149 -1.47 13.60 7.69
CA GLN A 149 -1.27 12.33 6.99
C GLN A 149 -0.57 11.30 7.88
N ALA A 150 0.46 11.71 8.62
CA ALA A 150 1.17 10.81 9.55
C ALA A 150 0.26 10.32 10.68
N VAL A 151 -0.57 11.18 11.25
CA VAL A 151 -1.58 10.81 12.26
C VAL A 151 -2.59 9.82 11.68
N LYS A 152 -3.09 10.07 10.48
CA LYS A 152 -4.06 9.19 9.80
C LYS A 152 -3.46 7.81 9.50
N ILE A 153 -2.23 7.74 9.01
CA ILE A 153 -1.51 6.48 8.75
C ILE A 153 -1.26 5.73 10.07
N ARG A 154 -0.85 6.43 11.13
CA ARG A 154 -0.69 5.83 12.47
C ARG A 154 -1.99 5.19 12.95
N GLU A 155 -3.10 5.93 12.87
CA GLU A 155 -4.42 5.42 13.26
C GLU A 155 -4.81 4.18 12.46
N TYR A 156 -4.59 4.18 11.15
CA TYR A 156 -4.80 3.03 10.27
C TYR A 156 -4.02 1.79 10.76
N LEU A 157 -2.73 1.94 11.04
CA LEU A 157 -1.87 0.84 11.49
C LEU A 157 -2.28 0.31 12.87
N LEU A 158 -2.63 1.21 13.80
CA LEU A 158 -3.10 0.83 15.14
C LEU A 158 -4.48 0.14 15.13
N ARG A 159 -5.30 0.39 14.11
CA ARG A 159 -6.60 -0.27 13.92
C ARG A 159 -6.51 -1.63 13.22
N GLY A 160 -5.33 -2.14 12.94
CA GLY A 160 -5.13 -3.45 12.30
C GLY A 160 -4.61 -3.39 10.87
N GLY A 161 -4.43 -2.19 10.31
CA GLY A 161 -3.82 -2.03 8.99
C GLY A 161 -2.37 -2.52 8.94
N PHE A 162 -1.91 -2.83 7.74
CA PHE A 162 -0.55 -3.28 7.47
C PHE A 162 0.07 -2.47 6.33
N MET A 163 1.35 -2.15 6.44
CA MET A 163 2.09 -1.38 5.46
C MET A 163 3.39 -2.08 5.08
N LEU A 164 3.57 -2.38 3.79
CA LEU A 164 4.82 -2.85 3.22
C LEU A 164 5.57 -1.68 2.59
N CYS A 165 6.75 -1.36 3.10
CA CYS A 165 7.65 -0.33 2.57
C CYS A 165 8.79 -1.00 1.79
N ASP A 166 8.92 -0.66 0.51
CA ASP A 166 9.79 -1.37 -0.44
C ASP A 166 10.55 -0.40 -1.37
N SER A 167 11.58 -0.92 -2.03
CA SER A 167 12.36 -0.23 -3.06
C SER A 167 13.10 1.00 -2.55
N TYR A 168 13.90 0.84 -1.47
CA TYR A 168 14.83 1.86 -0.98
C TYR A 168 16.13 1.22 -0.47
N PHE A 169 17.26 1.91 -0.72
CA PHE A 169 18.60 1.30 -0.61
C PHE A 169 19.61 2.28 -0.04
N GLY A 170 20.48 1.74 0.81
CA GLY A 170 21.61 2.48 1.34
C GLY A 170 21.26 3.53 2.38
N THR A 171 22.31 4.08 2.98
CA THR A 171 22.18 5.00 4.13
C THR A 171 21.35 6.23 3.82
N THR A 172 21.58 6.88 2.69
CA THR A 172 20.87 8.13 2.34
C THR A 172 19.37 7.92 2.13
N GLU A 173 18.97 6.83 1.42
CA GLU A 173 17.55 6.54 1.20
C GLU A 173 16.87 6.08 2.50
N TRP A 174 17.60 5.37 3.37
CA TRP A 174 17.14 5.02 4.71
C TRP A 174 16.86 6.25 5.58
N GLU A 175 17.78 7.20 5.63
CA GLU A 175 17.61 8.44 6.39
C GLU A 175 16.37 9.21 5.92
N GLY A 176 16.19 9.36 4.60
CA GLY A 176 15.01 9.99 4.03
C GLY A 176 13.71 9.26 4.33
N PHE A 177 13.72 7.93 4.31
CA PHE A 177 12.59 7.08 4.72
C PHE A 177 12.24 7.27 6.20
N MET A 178 13.23 7.30 7.08
CA MET A 178 13.03 7.46 8.52
C MET A 178 12.42 8.80 8.92
N VAL A 179 12.55 9.85 8.10
CA VAL A 179 11.86 11.12 8.33
C VAL A 179 10.34 10.92 8.41
N GLY A 180 9.75 10.16 7.49
CA GLY A 180 8.32 9.88 7.53
C GLY A 180 7.94 8.87 8.62
N ILE A 181 8.74 7.83 8.83
CA ILE A 181 8.52 6.86 9.92
C ILE A 181 8.48 7.55 11.27
N ASN A 182 9.42 8.44 11.56
CA ASN A 182 9.47 9.18 12.83
C ASN A 182 8.27 10.13 13.00
N LYS A 183 7.64 10.60 11.93
CA LYS A 183 6.35 11.32 12.02
C LYS A 183 5.18 10.39 12.35
N ILE A 184 5.17 9.19 11.74
CA ILE A 184 4.12 8.20 11.99
C ILE A 184 4.27 7.64 13.41
N PHE A 185 5.45 7.18 13.78
CA PHE A 185 5.76 6.57 15.08
C PHE A 185 7.06 7.14 15.67
N PRO A 186 7.00 8.28 16.38
CA PRO A 186 8.20 8.90 16.94
C PRO A 186 8.86 8.07 18.05
N ASP A 187 8.07 7.28 18.78
CA ASP A 187 8.51 6.54 19.96
C ASP A 187 8.63 5.02 19.75
N ASN A 188 8.32 4.52 18.54
CA ASN A 188 8.37 3.10 18.26
C ASN A 188 9.74 2.69 17.71
N GLU A 189 10.29 1.61 18.24
CA GLU A 189 11.53 1.03 17.77
C GLU A 189 11.34 0.30 16.43
N VAL A 190 12.29 0.50 15.52
CA VAL A 190 12.45 -0.34 14.33
C VAL A 190 13.31 -1.53 14.71
N VAL A 191 12.78 -2.74 14.59
CA VAL A 191 13.46 -3.98 14.96
C VAL A 191 13.84 -4.80 13.73
N ASP A 192 14.98 -5.46 13.77
CA ASP A 192 15.31 -6.49 12.79
C ASP A 192 14.43 -7.73 13.05
N LEU A 193 13.76 -8.23 12.00
CA LEU A 193 12.89 -9.40 12.10
C LEU A 193 13.75 -10.67 11.98
N PRO A 194 13.72 -11.57 12.98
CA PRO A 194 14.51 -12.79 12.97
C PRO A 194 14.07 -13.73 11.84
N ALA A 195 14.91 -14.70 11.51
CA ALA A 195 14.65 -15.60 10.38
C ALA A 195 13.41 -16.49 10.59
N ASP A 196 13.11 -16.82 11.84
CA ASP A 196 11.98 -17.63 12.29
C ASP A 196 10.71 -16.80 12.60
N ASP A 197 10.71 -15.51 12.28
CA ASP A 197 9.52 -14.67 12.47
C ASP A 197 8.32 -15.22 11.66
N PRO A 198 7.15 -15.37 12.28
CA PRO A 198 5.96 -15.92 11.62
C PRO A 198 5.60 -15.24 10.29
N ILE A 199 5.92 -13.97 10.11
CA ILE A 199 5.64 -13.23 8.87
C ILE A 199 6.30 -13.87 7.64
N PHE A 200 7.38 -14.64 7.82
CA PHE A 200 8.10 -15.33 6.74
C PHE A 200 7.63 -16.77 6.50
N HIS A 201 6.65 -17.28 7.30
CA HIS A 201 6.28 -18.69 7.32
C HIS A 201 4.78 -18.97 7.21
N ASN A 202 3.97 -17.99 6.74
CA ASN A 202 2.51 -18.14 6.71
C ASN A 202 2.01 -19.14 5.63
N VAL A 203 2.59 -19.08 4.42
CA VAL A 203 2.24 -19.94 3.28
C VAL A 203 3.49 -20.66 2.78
N PHE A 204 4.55 -19.91 2.60
CA PHE A 204 5.85 -20.42 2.19
C PHE A 204 6.79 -20.37 3.38
N ASP A 205 7.51 -21.47 3.63
CA ASP A 205 8.59 -21.52 4.61
C ASP A 205 9.85 -20.88 4.00
N ILE A 206 10.12 -19.60 4.33
CA ILE A 206 11.23 -18.84 3.75
C ILE A 206 12.37 -18.73 4.76
N THR A 207 13.30 -19.67 4.67
CA THR A 207 14.49 -19.73 5.52
C THR A 207 15.65 -18.90 4.96
N GLU A 208 15.80 -18.83 3.64
CA GLU A 208 16.84 -18.04 2.97
C GLU A 208 16.24 -16.77 2.36
N LYS A 209 16.72 -15.62 2.82
CA LYS A 209 16.33 -14.29 2.34
C LYS A 209 17.55 -13.56 1.79
N TYR A 210 17.86 -13.81 0.52
CA TYR A 210 18.87 -13.04 -0.19
C TYR A 210 18.28 -11.72 -0.73
N GLN A 211 19.13 -10.82 -1.18
CA GLN A 211 18.73 -9.54 -1.74
C GLN A 211 17.90 -9.74 -3.02
N VAL A 212 16.71 -9.17 -3.05
CA VAL A 212 15.90 -9.02 -4.27
C VAL A 212 16.40 -7.78 -5.01
N GLY A 213 16.95 -7.99 -6.20
CA GLY A 213 17.75 -6.98 -6.90
C GLY A 213 16.93 -5.92 -7.61
N ASN A 214 17.42 -4.67 -7.57
CA ASN A 214 16.92 -3.58 -8.40
C ASN A 214 17.38 -3.74 -9.85
N PHE A 215 16.45 -3.86 -10.77
CA PHE A 215 16.71 -4.14 -12.18
C PHE A 215 17.55 -3.07 -12.88
N ARG A 216 17.25 -1.81 -12.64
CA ARG A 216 18.00 -0.70 -13.23
C ARG A 216 19.47 -0.72 -12.81
N SER A 217 19.75 -1.05 -11.56
CA SER A 217 21.12 -1.18 -11.06
C SER A 217 21.84 -2.37 -11.68
N MET A 218 21.15 -3.48 -11.85
CA MET A 218 21.67 -4.67 -12.51
C MET A 218 22.06 -4.38 -13.96
N GLN A 219 21.19 -3.71 -14.71
CA GLN A 219 21.46 -3.37 -16.11
C GLN A 219 22.54 -2.29 -16.28
N SER A 220 22.58 -1.27 -15.43
CA SER A 220 23.48 -0.13 -15.62
C SER A 220 24.85 -0.31 -14.94
N ARG A 221 24.95 -1.14 -13.88
CA ARG A 221 26.13 -1.26 -13.04
C ARG A 221 26.53 -2.70 -12.73
N GLY A 222 25.74 -3.70 -13.12
CA GLY A 222 25.97 -5.10 -12.81
C GLY A 222 25.82 -5.47 -11.32
N VAL A 223 25.17 -4.63 -10.51
CA VAL A 223 24.93 -4.87 -9.08
C VAL A 223 23.44 -4.84 -8.77
N THR A 224 23.03 -5.51 -7.69
CA THR A 224 21.63 -5.67 -7.30
C THR A 224 21.06 -4.48 -6.51
N TYR A 225 21.88 -3.50 -6.16
CA TYR A 225 21.56 -2.45 -5.17
C TYR A 225 21.88 -1.04 -5.65
N ARG A 226 21.31 -0.05 -4.96
CA ARG A 226 21.65 1.38 -5.08
C ARG A 226 22.50 1.83 -3.90
N GLY A 227 23.29 2.90 -4.10
CA GLY A 227 24.12 3.47 -3.04
C GLY A 227 25.07 2.44 -2.42
N ASP A 228 25.11 2.40 -1.10
CA ASP A 228 25.84 1.46 -0.25
C ASP A 228 24.97 0.27 0.24
N GLY A 229 23.78 0.08 -0.35
CA GLY A 229 22.76 -0.87 0.09
C GLY A 229 22.99 -2.32 -0.35
N SER A 230 24.18 -2.87 -0.21
CA SER A 230 24.53 -4.23 -0.67
C SER A 230 23.99 -5.36 0.22
N VAL A 231 23.60 -5.07 1.46
CA VAL A 231 23.14 -6.07 2.43
C VAL A 231 21.61 -5.92 2.63
N PRO A 232 20.80 -6.94 2.30
CA PRO A 232 19.36 -6.90 2.52
C PRO A 232 19.04 -6.92 4.02
N CYS A 233 18.07 -6.09 4.43
CA CYS A 233 17.58 -6.04 5.79
C CYS A 233 16.07 -6.21 5.81
N TRP A 234 15.59 -6.97 6.77
CA TRP A 234 14.17 -7.27 6.97
C TRP A 234 13.78 -6.73 8.35
N ARG A 235 13.17 -5.57 8.35
CA ARG A 235 12.87 -4.80 9.55
C ARG A 235 11.38 -4.55 9.69
N GLY A 236 10.95 -4.16 10.88
CA GLY A 236 9.56 -3.81 11.09
C GLY A 236 9.32 -2.98 12.33
N ILE A 237 8.10 -2.46 12.44
CA ILE A 237 7.55 -1.88 13.65
C ILE A 237 6.40 -2.77 14.11
N ARG A 238 6.40 -3.15 15.39
CA ARG A 238 5.37 -3.98 16.00
C ARG A 238 4.40 -3.16 16.84
N ASP A 239 3.18 -3.63 16.93
CA ASP A 239 2.24 -3.14 17.94
C ASP A 239 2.54 -3.75 19.31
N LYS A 240 1.76 -3.34 20.32
CA LYS A 240 1.88 -3.82 21.71
C LYS A 240 1.62 -5.31 21.88
N ASN A 241 1.00 -5.96 20.90
CA ASN A 241 0.71 -7.41 20.90
C ASN A 241 1.76 -8.22 20.14
N GLY A 242 2.78 -7.55 19.58
CA GLY A 242 3.83 -8.18 18.78
C GLY A 242 3.52 -8.34 17.29
N ARG A 243 2.35 -7.90 16.80
CA ARG A 243 2.00 -7.91 15.39
C ARG A 243 2.86 -6.91 14.61
N VAL A 244 3.44 -7.32 13.50
CA VAL A 244 4.15 -6.43 12.58
C VAL A 244 3.12 -5.54 11.87
N MET A 245 3.18 -4.24 12.16
CA MET A 245 2.33 -3.22 11.51
C MET A 245 2.99 -2.69 10.24
N ILE A 246 4.28 -2.49 10.26
CA ILE A 246 5.08 -2.00 9.13
C ILE A 246 6.16 -3.03 8.84
N MET A 247 6.14 -3.58 7.62
CA MET A 247 7.21 -4.40 7.08
C MET A 247 8.13 -3.53 6.23
N MET A 248 9.41 -3.59 6.48
CA MET A 248 10.46 -2.80 5.84
C MET A 248 11.44 -3.72 5.12
N THR A 249 11.38 -3.75 3.79
CA THR A 249 12.26 -4.58 2.95
C THR A 249 13.49 -3.77 2.50
N PHE A 250 14.21 -3.23 3.47
CA PHE A 250 15.34 -2.33 3.21
C PHE A 250 16.46 -3.04 2.43
N ASN A 251 17.00 -2.35 1.41
CA ASN A 251 17.94 -2.86 0.44
C ASN A 251 17.38 -4.01 -0.44
N ASN A 252 16.08 -4.00 -0.70
CA ASN A 252 15.41 -4.92 -1.60
C ASN A 252 14.49 -4.15 -2.56
N ASP A 253 14.08 -4.82 -3.63
CA ASP A 253 13.14 -4.31 -4.62
C ASP A 253 12.11 -5.39 -4.98
N LEU A 254 11.09 -5.53 -4.10
CA LEU A 254 10.02 -6.49 -4.35
C LEU A 254 9.13 -6.01 -5.51
N GLY A 255 8.97 -4.70 -5.66
CA GLY A 255 8.23 -4.09 -6.76
C GLY A 255 8.78 -4.52 -8.13
N ASP A 256 10.09 -4.39 -8.35
CA ASP A 256 10.77 -4.90 -9.55
C ASP A 256 10.53 -6.41 -9.74
N SER A 257 10.56 -7.20 -8.66
CA SER A 257 10.36 -8.65 -8.72
C SER A 257 8.95 -9.06 -9.17
N TRP A 258 7.96 -8.23 -8.90
CA TRP A 258 6.58 -8.41 -9.35
C TRP A 258 6.38 -7.86 -10.76
N GLN A 259 6.84 -6.62 -11.01
CA GLN A 259 6.71 -5.94 -12.29
C GLN A 259 7.37 -6.71 -13.43
N LEU A 260 8.52 -7.32 -13.15
CA LEU A 260 9.38 -7.96 -14.12
C LEU A 260 9.38 -9.50 -14.03
N ALA A 261 8.37 -10.08 -13.38
CA ALA A 261 8.29 -11.53 -13.19
C ALA A 261 8.27 -12.34 -14.49
N ASP A 262 7.84 -11.73 -15.60
CA ASP A 262 7.79 -12.29 -16.95
C ASP A 262 8.92 -11.78 -17.88
N ASN A 263 9.83 -10.94 -17.36
CA ASN A 263 10.93 -10.39 -18.13
C ASN A 263 12.14 -11.36 -18.12
N PRO A 264 12.58 -11.90 -19.27
CA PRO A 264 13.70 -12.85 -19.34
C PRO A 264 15.05 -12.26 -18.92
N GLN A 265 15.17 -10.93 -18.84
CA GLN A 265 16.38 -10.25 -18.35
C GLN A 265 16.40 -10.10 -16.82
N TYR A 266 15.28 -10.35 -16.14
CA TYR A 266 15.21 -10.31 -14.69
C TYR A 266 15.34 -11.73 -14.12
N PRO A 267 16.30 -12.00 -13.23
CA PRO A 267 16.53 -13.37 -12.76
C PRO A 267 15.33 -13.94 -12.01
N GLU A 268 14.87 -15.12 -12.43
CA GLU A 268 13.72 -15.84 -11.86
C GLU A 268 13.82 -16.01 -10.33
N LYS A 269 15.03 -16.21 -9.80
CA LYS A 269 15.24 -16.32 -8.35
C LYS A 269 14.70 -15.11 -7.59
N PHE A 270 14.82 -13.89 -8.12
CA PHE A 270 14.32 -12.69 -7.48
C PHE A 270 12.79 -12.60 -7.56
N SER A 271 12.20 -12.88 -8.73
CA SER A 271 10.74 -12.93 -8.88
C SER A 271 10.13 -14.00 -7.98
N SER A 272 10.74 -15.18 -7.94
CA SER A 272 10.29 -16.29 -7.10
C SER A 272 10.34 -15.95 -5.61
N LEU A 273 11.42 -15.33 -5.12
CA LEU A 273 11.52 -14.93 -3.71
C LEU A 273 10.55 -13.78 -3.39
N GLY A 274 10.53 -12.71 -4.21
CA GLY A 274 9.69 -11.54 -3.95
C GLY A 274 8.20 -11.86 -3.98
N ILE A 275 7.74 -12.75 -4.88
CA ILE A 275 6.35 -13.22 -4.91
C ILE A 275 6.02 -14.02 -3.65
N ARG A 276 6.86 -14.96 -3.24
CA ARG A 276 6.62 -15.79 -2.04
C ARG A 276 6.60 -14.96 -0.76
N LEU A 277 7.52 -14.00 -0.62
CA LEU A 277 7.54 -13.04 0.48
C LEU A 277 6.24 -12.21 0.50
N GLY A 278 5.88 -11.63 -0.64
CA GLY A 278 4.66 -10.83 -0.75
C GLY A 278 3.41 -11.63 -0.38
N VAL A 279 3.27 -12.88 -0.82
CA VAL A 279 2.15 -13.76 -0.45
C VAL A 279 2.14 -14.01 1.06
N ASN A 280 3.27 -14.27 1.68
CA ASN A 280 3.35 -14.40 3.14
C ASN A 280 2.88 -13.13 3.85
N PHE A 281 3.30 -11.95 3.39
CA PHE A 281 2.90 -10.67 3.99
C PHE A 281 1.40 -10.40 3.86
N VAL A 282 0.81 -10.72 2.70
CA VAL A 282 -0.64 -10.60 2.48
C VAL A 282 -1.41 -11.54 3.41
N VAL A 283 -1.03 -12.82 3.50
CA VAL A 283 -1.70 -13.77 4.38
C VAL A 283 -1.51 -13.39 5.84
N TYR A 284 -0.33 -12.92 6.23
CA TYR A 284 -0.08 -12.37 7.56
C TYR A 284 -1.07 -11.23 7.89
N THR A 285 -1.25 -10.29 6.97
CA THR A 285 -2.21 -9.17 7.12
C THR A 285 -3.65 -9.65 7.36
N MET A 286 -4.05 -10.74 6.73
CA MET A 286 -5.42 -11.27 6.82
C MET A 286 -5.66 -12.12 8.07
N THR A 287 -4.61 -12.54 8.76
CA THR A 287 -4.69 -13.50 9.88
C THR A 287 -4.25 -12.93 11.23
N HIS A 288 -3.67 -11.74 11.24
CA HIS A 288 -3.15 -11.05 12.43
C HIS A 288 -3.67 -9.62 12.46
#